data_5c9030628667f41a71b95d2e5509e75f
#
_entry.id   5c9030628667f41a71b95d2e5509e75f
#
_cell.length_a   1.000
_cell.length_b   1.000
_cell.length_c   1.000
_cell.angle_alpha   90.00
_cell.angle_beta   90.00
_cell.angle_gamma   90.00
#
_symmetry.space_group_name_H-M   'P 1'
#
loop_
_entity.id
_entity.type
_entity.pdbx_description
1 polymer ?
#
loop_
_entity_poly.entity_id
_entity_poly.type
_entity_poly.pdbx_seq_one_letter_code
_entity_poly.pdbx_strand_id
1 'polypeptide(L)'
;GRIAWHFDYREDDHDDGEKTFLGETGNFNGEDIIAIIVKQESTARFLATRLFQFFAADEVSKGGENAVEAMVATYFSSGYKISDMLQTLFHSDYFKSGEARFARVKGPVEMVVGAIRMAGNYQNPSLGIEKVANNMFFMGQGLLRPPTVEGWHEGVEWIDSGALVERVNFASGQVGDPAKPGV
;
A
#
# COMPACT_ATOMS: atom_id res chain seq x y z
N GLY A 1 -28.99 -7.03 -13.94
CA GLY A 1 -28.15 -6.14 -13.14
C GLY A 1 -27.56 -6.91 -11.97
N ARG A 2 -26.31 -6.67 -11.61
CA ARG A 2 -25.72 -7.23 -10.38
C ARG A 2 -26.37 -6.52 -9.20
N ILE A 3 -26.94 -7.28 -8.25
CA ILE A 3 -27.33 -6.74 -6.96
C ILE A 3 -26.06 -6.35 -6.24
N ALA A 4 -25.94 -5.08 -5.89
CA ALA A 4 -24.81 -4.63 -5.08
C ALA A 4 -24.92 -5.28 -3.69
N TRP A 5 -23.83 -5.88 -3.22
CA TRP A 5 -23.73 -6.35 -1.85
C TRP A 5 -23.76 -5.11 -0.93
N HIS A 6 -24.69 -5.10 0.03
CA HIS A 6 -24.75 -4.08 1.07
C HIS A 6 -24.93 -4.78 2.43
N PHE A 7 -24.51 -4.11 3.48
CA PHE A 7 -24.76 -4.55 4.83
C PHE A 7 -26.23 -4.27 5.17
N ASP A 8 -26.93 -5.28 5.69
CA ASP A 8 -28.31 -5.19 6.17
C ASP A 8 -28.31 -5.65 7.62
N TYR A 9 -28.50 -4.70 8.54
CA TYR A 9 -28.60 -5.00 9.96
C TYR A 9 -30.01 -5.53 10.26
N ARG A 10 -30.06 -6.75 10.75
CA ARG A 10 -31.31 -7.43 11.12
C ARG A 10 -31.41 -7.47 12.63
N GLU A 11 -32.27 -6.63 13.17
CA GLU A 11 -32.44 -6.45 14.60
C GLU A 11 -32.95 -7.72 15.28
N ASP A 12 -33.80 -8.47 14.60
CA ASP A 12 -34.38 -9.74 15.05
C ASP A 12 -33.38 -10.92 15.06
N ASP A 13 -32.28 -10.80 14.36
CA ASP A 13 -31.18 -11.80 14.35
C ASP A 13 -29.99 -11.39 15.26
N HIS A 14 -30.06 -10.22 15.88
CA HIS A 14 -29.00 -9.73 16.75
C HIS A 14 -29.06 -10.43 18.13
N ASP A 15 -27.88 -10.84 18.63
CA ASP A 15 -27.77 -11.32 20.00
C ASP A 15 -27.66 -10.13 20.97
N ASP A 16 -28.71 -9.86 21.74
CA ASP A 16 -28.78 -8.78 22.72
C ASP A 16 -28.13 -9.12 24.08
N GLY A 17 -27.47 -10.27 24.18
CA GLY A 17 -26.74 -10.65 25.37
C GLY A 17 -25.53 -9.77 25.64
N GLU A 18 -25.07 -9.77 26.89
CA GLU A 18 -23.82 -9.11 27.28
C GLU A 18 -22.64 -9.84 26.66
N LYS A 19 -21.74 -9.08 26.01
CA LYS A 19 -20.53 -9.56 25.33
C LYS A 19 -19.30 -8.91 25.91
N THR A 20 -18.20 -9.66 25.95
CA THR A 20 -16.89 -9.11 26.33
C THR A 20 -15.96 -9.12 25.11
N PHE A 21 -15.40 -7.94 24.75
CA PHE A 21 -14.49 -7.79 23.63
C PHE A 21 -13.36 -6.82 23.98
N LEU A 22 -12.12 -7.26 23.84
CA LEU A 22 -10.89 -6.50 24.17
C LEU A 22 -10.92 -5.83 25.55
N GLY A 23 -11.52 -6.50 26.54
CA GLY A 23 -11.60 -6.03 27.93
C GLY A 23 -12.78 -5.10 28.24
N GLU A 24 -13.56 -4.70 27.25
CA GLU A 24 -14.83 -3.99 27.44
C GLU A 24 -16.00 -4.97 27.46
N THR A 25 -17.00 -4.69 28.29
CA THR A 25 -18.20 -5.54 28.44
C THR A 25 -19.46 -4.72 28.23
N GLY A 26 -20.38 -5.23 27.42
CA GLY A 26 -21.65 -4.56 27.12
C GLY A 26 -22.46 -5.29 26.05
N ASN A 27 -23.64 -4.77 25.75
CA ASN A 27 -24.42 -5.23 24.61
C ASN A 27 -23.93 -4.52 23.34
N PHE A 28 -22.92 -5.14 22.68
CA PHE A 28 -22.25 -4.56 21.52
C PHE A 28 -22.89 -5.00 20.21
N ASN A 29 -23.06 -4.05 19.29
CA ASN A 29 -23.32 -4.27 17.87
C ASN A 29 -22.00 -4.13 17.07
N GLY A 30 -22.07 -4.24 15.74
CA GLY A 30 -20.89 -4.13 14.85
C GLY A 30 -20.21 -2.77 14.92
N GLU A 31 -20.94 -1.68 15.09
CA GLU A 31 -20.40 -0.32 15.19
C GLU A 31 -19.62 -0.14 16.50
N ASP A 32 -20.15 -0.69 17.60
CA ASP A 32 -19.47 -0.67 18.90
C ASP A 32 -18.14 -1.43 18.85
N ILE A 33 -18.14 -2.61 18.22
CA ILE A 33 -16.91 -3.40 18.03
C ILE A 33 -15.88 -2.63 17.22
N ILE A 34 -16.27 -1.97 16.12
CA ILE A 34 -15.36 -1.11 15.34
C ILE A 34 -14.86 0.05 16.21
N ALA A 35 -15.73 0.69 16.97
CA ALA A 35 -15.35 1.78 17.87
C ALA A 35 -14.34 1.35 18.94
N ILE A 36 -14.45 0.12 19.47
CA ILE A 36 -13.48 -0.44 20.39
C ILE A 36 -12.14 -0.71 19.69
N ILE A 37 -12.15 -1.29 18.49
CA ILE A 37 -10.94 -1.58 17.72
C ILE A 37 -10.16 -0.29 17.39
N VAL A 38 -10.82 0.76 16.90
CA VAL A 38 -10.12 2.01 16.52
C VAL A 38 -9.48 2.73 17.71
N LYS A 39 -9.93 2.47 18.93
CA LYS A 39 -9.32 3.04 20.14
C LYS A 39 -8.06 2.30 20.60
N GLN A 40 -7.76 1.13 20.05
CA GLN A 40 -6.60 0.35 20.46
C GLN A 40 -5.30 0.97 19.95
N GLU A 41 -4.27 1.00 20.80
CA GLU A 41 -2.93 1.44 20.41
C GLU A 41 -2.34 0.55 19.31
N SER A 42 -2.62 -0.76 19.35
CA SER A 42 -2.20 -1.71 18.32
C SER A 42 -2.77 -1.37 16.94
N THR A 43 -4.00 -0.87 16.87
CA THR A 43 -4.61 -0.40 15.62
C THR A 43 -3.89 0.83 15.09
N ALA A 44 -3.64 1.82 15.93
CA ALA A 44 -2.91 3.03 15.55
C ALA A 44 -1.50 2.70 15.03
N ARG A 45 -0.77 1.84 15.75
CA ARG A 45 0.57 1.40 15.39
C ARG A 45 0.59 0.59 14.08
N PHE A 46 -0.36 -0.32 13.92
CA PHE A 46 -0.49 -1.08 12.68
C PHE A 46 -0.72 -0.16 11.47
N LEU A 47 -1.66 0.77 11.58
CA LEU A 47 -1.95 1.73 10.50
C LEU A 47 -0.75 2.64 10.22
N ALA A 48 -0.10 3.17 11.27
CA ALA A 48 1.08 4.02 11.11
C ALA A 48 2.22 3.28 10.41
N THR A 49 2.50 2.03 10.81
CA THR A 49 3.53 1.20 10.20
C THR A 49 3.21 0.91 8.72
N ARG A 50 1.97 0.53 8.40
CA ARG A 50 1.58 0.26 7.01
C ARG A 50 1.63 1.51 6.13
N LEU A 51 1.21 2.66 6.63
CA LEU A 51 1.33 3.92 5.92
C LEU A 51 2.79 4.33 5.71
N PHE A 52 3.64 4.14 6.74
CA PHE A 52 5.07 4.38 6.64
C PHE A 52 5.70 3.49 5.55
N GLN A 53 5.43 2.19 5.57
CA GLN A 53 5.94 1.24 4.59
C GLN A 53 5.48 1.57 3.16
N PHE A 54 4.25 2.03 3.01
CA PHE A 54 3.73 2.40 1.70
C PHE A 54 4.35 3.67 1.13
N PHE A 55 4.60 4.69 1.96
CA PHE A 55 4.99 6.02 1.48
C PHE A 55 6.47 6.37 1.69
N ALA A 56 7.15 5.75 2.65
CA ALA A 56 8.50 6.17 3.06
C ALA A 56 9.58 5.12 2.80
N ALA A 57 9.45 3.91 3.34
CA ALA A 57 10.47 2.87 3.24
C ALA A 57 9.85 1.48 3.44
N ASP A 58 10.40 0.45 2.81
CA ASP A 58 9.90 -0.93 2.95
C ASP A 58 10.03 -1.46 4.39
N GLU A 59 11.03 -0.98 5.14
CA GLU A 59 11.26 -1.35 6.53
C GLU A 59 11.33 -0.11 7.42
N VAL A 60 10.83 -0.25 8.66
CA VAL A 60 10.94 0.80 9.67
C VAL A 60 12.33 0.72 10.31
N SER A 61 13.23 1.61 9.88
CA SER A 61 14.54 1.76 10.51
C SER A 61 14.42 2.43 11.89
N LYS A 62 15.51 2.43 12.66
CA LYS A 62 15.56 3.12 13.95
C LYS A 62 15.24 4.64 13.82
N GLY A 63 15.64 5.25 12.70
CA GLY A 63 15.25 6.64 12.41
C GLY A 63 13.76 6.79 12.09
N GLY A 64 13.18 5.78 11.40
CA GLY A 64 11.77 5.72 11.06
C GLY A 64 10.83 5.48 12.23
N GLU A 65 11.30 4.82 13.30
CA GLU A 65 10.50 4.55 14.50
C GLU A 65 9.92 5.85 15.09
N ASN A 66 10.70 6.91 15.16
CA ASN A 66 10.23 8.20 15.67
C ASN A 66 9.09 8.79 14.82
N ALA A 67 9.14 8.60 13.50
CA ALA A 67 8.06 9.05 12.62
C ALA A 67 6.79 8.21 12.83
N VAL A 68 6.92 6.90 13.01
CA VAL A 68 5.79 6.01 13.33
C VAL A 68 5.15 6.39 14.67
N GLU A 69 5.96 6.63 15.73
CA GLU A 69 5.45 7.06 17.04
C GLU A 69 4.71 8.40 16.95
N ALA A 70 5.25 9.36 16.20
CA ALA A 70 4.57 10.63 15.98
C ALA A 70 3.23 10.46 15.24
N MET A 71 3.16 9.54 14.28
CA MET A 71 1.91 9.21 13.58
C MET A 71 0.90 8.57 14.54
N VAL A 72 1.33 7.69 15.43
CA VAL A 72 0.46 7.07 16.47
C VAL A 72 -0.11 8.13 17.39
N ALA A 73 0.72 9.06 17.89
CA ALA A 73 0.26 10.17 18.70
C ALA A 73 -0.76 11.05 17.97
N THR A 74 -0.48 11.33 16.68
CA THR A 74 -1.40 12.11 15.83
C THR A 74 -2.72 11.39 15.59
N TYR A 75 -2.72 10.08 15.43
CA TYR A 75 -3.94 9.29 15.26
C TYR A 75 -4.94 9.56 16.39
N PHE A 76 -4.51 9.52 17.64
CA PHE A 76 -5.38 9.79 18.79
C PHE A 76 -5.74 11.26 18.91
N SER A 77 -4.78 12.17 18.79
CA SER A 77 -5.02 13.60 18.97
C SER A 77 -5.90 14.24 17.90
N SER A 78 -5.92 13.66 16.68
CA SER A 78 -6.76 14.13 15.57
C SER A 78 -8.17 13.54 15.54
N GLY A 79 -8.50 12.60 16.45
CA GLY A 79 -9.73 11.83 16.40
C GLY A 79 -9.72 10.81 15.24
N TYR A 80 -8.64 10.04 15.16
CA TYR A 80 -8.45 8.90 14.24
C TYR A 80 -8.36 9.26 12.75
N LYS A 81 -7.90 10.48 12.41
CA LYS A 81 -7.79 10.94 11.02
C LYS A 81 -6.51 10.47 10.36
N ILE A 82 -6.66 9.62 9.33
CA ILE A 82 -5.54 9.13 8.52
C ILE A 82 -4.82 10.25 7.77
N SER A 83 -5.54 11.28 7.30
CA SER A 83 -4.95 12.45 6.64
C SER A 83 -3.91 13.16 7.51
N ASP A 84 -4.19 13.29 8.81
CA ASP A 84 -3.32 13.98 9.74
C ASP A 84 -2.07 13.14 10.06
N MET A 85 -2.23 11.80 10.13
CA MET A 85 -1.09 10.87 10.21
C MET A 85 -0.16 11.02 9.00
N LEU A 86 -0.72 11.10 7.79
CA LEU A 86 0.08 11.29 6.56
C LEU A 86 0.77 12.65 6.53
N GLN A 87 0.11 13.72 6.98
CA GLN A 87 0.76 15.01 7.13
C GLN A 87 1.95 14.94 8.10
N THR A 88 1.78 14.27 9.24
CA THR A 88 2.85 14.04 10.20
C THR A 88 4.02 13.31 9.58
N LEU A 89 3.77 12.24 8.81
CA LEU A 89 4.81 11.51 8.10
C LEU A 89 5.56 12.39 7.10
N PHE A 90 4.84 13.07 6.20
CA PHE A 90 5.47 13.87 5.14
C PHE A 90 6.21 15.10 5.65
N HIS A 91 5.86 15.61 6.84
CA HIS A 91 6.58 16.71 7.49
C HIS A 91 7.70 16.23 8.43
N SER A 92 7.81 14.93 8.69
CA SER A 92 8.82 14.37 9.59
C SER A 92 10.24 14.60 9.06
N ASP A 93 11.20 14.66 9.98
CA ASP A 93 12.62 14.74 9.62
C ASP A 93 13.09 13.49 8.90
N TYR A 94 12.52 12.32 9.25
CA TYR A 94 12.81 11.06 8.55
C TYR A 94 12.48 11.14 7.07
N PHE A 95 11.27 11.58 6.71
CA PHE A 95 10.83 11.64 5.30
C PHE A 95 11.69 12.58 4.44
N LYS A 96 12.28 13.61 5.06
CA LYS A 96 13.20 14.57 4.42
C LYS A 96 14.66 14.13 4.46
N SER A 97 14.96 13.06 5.17
CA SER A 97 16.34 12.57 5.36
C SER A 97 16.88 11.82 4.15
N GLY A 98 18.20 11.61 4.15
CA GLY A 98 18.86 10.72 3.20
C GLY A 98 18.46 9.24 3.37
N GLU A 99 18.05 8.83 4.56
CA GLU A 99 17.58 7.47 4.86
C GLU A 99 16.31 7.09 4.07
N ALA A 100 15.39 8.04 3.90
CA ALA A 100 14.15 7.80 3.16
C ALA A 100 14.36 7.73 1.63
N ARG A 101 15.53 8.22 1.14
CA ARG A 101 15.80 8.20 -0.31
C ARG A 101 16.17 6.80 -0.77
N PHE A 102 15.45 6.31 -1.76
CA PHE A 102 15.64 4.95 -2.32
C PHE A 102 15.42 3.82 -1.32
N ALA A 103 14.76 4.09 -0.21
CA ALA A 103 14.46 3.11 0.84
C ALA A 103 13.25 2.21 0.50
N ARG A 104 12.61 2.45 -0.64
CA ARG A 104 11.47 1.66 -1.10
C ARG A 104 11.74 1.07 -2.48
N VAL A 105 11.58 -0.24 -2.58
CA VAL A 105 11.67 -0.96 -3.85
C VAL A 105 10.32 -0.87 -4.57
N LYS A 106 10.32 -0.32 -5.76
CA LYS A 106 9.12 -0.27 -6.59
C LYS A 106 8.69 -1.68 -7.00
N GLY A 107 7.43 -2.01 -6.79
CA GLY A 107 6.83 -3.20 -7.37
C GLY A 107 6.90 -3.19 -8.92
N PRO A 108 6.75 -4.35 -9.58
CA PRO A 108 6.81 -4.43 -11.03
C PRO A 108 5.84 -3.49 -11.74
N VAL A 109 4.61 -3.37 -11.27
CA VAL A 109 3.60 -2.44 -11.84
C VAL A 109 4.05 -0.99 -11.71
N GLU A 110 4.53 -0.57 -10.54
CA GLU A 110 5.01 0.79 -10.32
C GLU A 110 6.19 1.12 -11.22
N MET A 111 7.12 0.18 -11.36
CA MET A 111 8.30 0.36 -12.21
C MET A 111 7.92 0.45 -13.68
N VAL A 112 7.12 -0.50 -14.18
CA VAL A 112 6.71 -0.57 -15.58
C VAL A 112 5.88 0.65 -15.97
N VAL A 113 4.84 0.97 -15.20
CA VAL A 113 3.97 2.13 -15.47
C VAL A 113 4.76 3.43 -15.33
N GLY A 114 5.65 3.53 -14.34
CA GLY A 114 6.53 4.68 -14.16
C GLY A 114 7.45 4.90 -15.37
N ALA A 115 8.09 3.84 -15.85
CA ALA A 115 8.99 3.91 -17.02
C ALA A 115 8.28 4.32 -18.30
N ILE A 116 7.12 3.71 -18.61
CA ILE A 116 6.36 4.06 -19.83
C ILE A 116 5.80 5.48 -19.77
N ARG A 117 5.42 5.98 -18.58
CA ARG A 117 4.98 7.38 -18.41
C ARG A 117 6.13 8.36 -18.62
N MET A 118 7.31 8.06 -18.08
CA MET A 118 8.50 8.89 -18.30
C MET A 118 8.94 8.91 -19.77
N ALA A 119 8.83 7.77 -20.46
CA ALA A 119 9.13 7.66 -21.89
C ALA A 119 8.04 8.26 -22.80
N GLY A 120 6.91 8.76 -22.25
CA GLY A 120 5.80 9.31 -23.04
C GLY A 120 5.03 8.28 -23.86
N ASN A 121 5.23 6.99 -23.61
CA ASN A 121 4.59 5.90 -24.32
C ASN A 121 3.15 5.66 -23.82
N TYR A 122 2.30 5.11 -24.69
CA TYR A 122 0.94 4.68 -24.35
C TYR A 122 0.06 5.78 -23.71
N GLN A 123 0.16 7.01 -24.18
CA GLN A 123 -0.75 8.09 -23.74
C GLN A 123 -2.21 7.80 -24.11
N ASN A 124 -2.42 6.99 -25.15
CA ASN A 124 -3.72 6.46 -25.55
C ASN A 124 -3.65 4.93 -25.67
N PRO A 125 -4.78 4.23 -25.57
CA PRO A 125 -4.83 2.81 -25.83
C PRO A 125 -4.27 2.50 -27.22
N SER A 126 -3.28 1.61 -27.29
CA SER A 126 -2.61 1.24 -28.54
C SER A 126 -2.29 -0.25 -28.59
N LEU A 127 -2.04 -0.75 -29.78
CA LEU A 127 -1.60 -2.13 -30.00
C LEU A 127 -0.28 -2.37 -29.22
N GLY A 128 -0.19 -3.52 -28.56
CA GLY A 128 1.00 -3.91 -27.78
C GLY A 128 0.92 -3.62 -26.29
N ILE A 129 -0.12 -2.94 -25.80
CA ILE A 129 -0.31 -2.74 -24.35
C ILE A 129 -0.38 -4.05 -23.56
N GLU A 130 -0.85 -5.12 -24.19
CA GLU A 130 -0.87 -6.47 -23.61
C GLU A 130 0.55 -6.99 -23.30
N LYS A 131 1.55 -6.62 -24.12
CA LYS A 131 2.95 -6.98 -23.87
C LYS A 131 3.47 -6.32 -22.60
N VAL A 132 3.01 -5.11 -22.31
CA VAL A 132 3.36 -4.40 -21.07
C VAL A 132 2.82 -5.17 -19.85
N ALA A 133 1.58 -5.64 -19.91
CA ALA A 133 1.01 -6.47 -18.84
C ALA A 133 1.79 -7.78 -18.65
N ASN A 134 2.24 -8.41 -19.74
CA ASN A 134 3.07 -9.62 -19.67
C ASN A 134 4.45 -9.35 -19.02
N ASN A 135 5.07 -8.19 -19.26
CA ASN A 135 6.31 -7.86 -18.57
C ASN A 135 6.12 -7.78 -17.04
N MET A 136 5.01 -7.21 -16.57
CA MET A 136 4.71 -7.20 -15.12
C MET A 136 4.53 -8.61 -14.57
N PHE A 137 3.89 -9.50 -15.33
CA PHE A 137 3.72 -10.91 -14.96
C PHE A 137 5.07 -11.64 -14.86
N PHE A 138 5.98 -11.45 -15.82
CA PHE A 138 7.31 -12.09 -15.80
C PHE A 138 8.20 -11.54 -14.67
N MET A 139 7.94 -10.31 -14.21
CA MET A 139 8.58 -9.74 -13.02
C MET A 139 7.91 -10.19 -11.71
N GLY A 140 6.92 -11.09 -11.75
CA GLY A 140 6.25 -11.66 -10.58
C GLY A 140 4.94 -11.00 -10.16
N GLN A 141 4.51 -9.88 -10.81
CA GLN A 141 3.27 -9.19 -10.46
C GLN A 141 2.22 -9.30 -11.57
N GLY A 142 1.56 -10.46 -11.63
CA GLY A 142 0.41 -10.62 -12.53
C GLY A 142 -0.78 -9.77 -12.07
N LEU A 143 -1.26 -8.85 -12.91
CA LEU A 143 -2.38 -7.97 -12.55
C LEU A 143 -3.62 -8.78 -12.18
N LEU A 144 -4.26 -8.44 -11.06
CA LEU A 144 -5.45 -9.09 -10.50
C LEU A 144 -5.27 -10.58 -10.17
N ARG A 145 -4.02 -11.07 -10.06
CA ARG A 145 -3.67 -12.45 -9.75
C ARG A 145 -2.61 -12.53 -8.65
N PRO A 146 -2.94 -12.11 -7.41
CA PRO A 146 -2.00 -12.24 -6.30
C PRO A 146 -1.70 -13.73 -6.04
N PRO A 147 -0.47 -14.08 -5.62
CA PRO A 147 -0.07 -15.45 -5.37
C PRO A 147 -0.75 -16.06 -4.14
N THR A 148 -1.12 -15.21 -3.18
CA THR A 148 -1.76 -15.61 -1.92
C THR A 148 -2.92 -14.69 -1.57
N VAL A 149 -3.68 -15.03 -0.54
CA VAL A 149 -4.73 -14.18 0.02
C VAL A 149 -4.17 -12.91 0.69
N GLU A 150 -2.89 -12.90 1.03
CA GLU A 150 -2.20 -11.74 1.59
C GLU A 150 -1.82 -10.70 0.53
N GLY A 151 -1.83 -11.07 -0.73
CA GLY A 151 -1.48 -10.20 -1.84
C GLY A 151 -0.17 -10.60 -2.53
N TRP A 152 0.51 -9.63 -3.11
CA TRP A 152 1.83 -9.78 -3.71
C TRP A 152 2.94 -9.54 -2.69
N HIS A 153 4.15 -9.99 -3.02
CA HIS A 153 5.36 -9.68 -2.28
C HIS A 153 5.61 -8.17 -2.18
N GLU A 154 6.44 -7.75 -1.25
CA GLU A 154 6.81 -6.37 -1.01
C GLU A 154 8.33 -6.21 -0.84
N GLY A 155 8.82 -5.01 -1.01
CA GLY A 155 10.22 -4.67 -0.74
C GLY A 155 11.22 -5.43 -1.57
N VAL A 156 12.26 -5.94 -0.91
CA VAL A 156 13.39 -6.62 -1.55
C VAL A 156 13.02 -7.94 -2.24
N GLU A 157 11.88 -8.54 -1.91
CA GLU A 157 11.40 -9.75 -2.56
C GLU A 157 11.11 -9.54 -4.06
N TRP A 158 10.92 -8.30 -4.49
CA TRP A 158 10.80 -7.93 -5.90
C TRP A 158 12.12 -7.92 -6.67
N ILE A 159 13.27 -8.15 -5.99
CA ILE A 159 14.61 -8.07 -6.59
C ILE A 159 15.31 -9.45 -6.49
N ASP A 160 14.66 -10.50 -6.96
CA ASP A 160 15.35 -11.76 -7.26
C ASP A 160 16.13 -11.66 -8.58
N SER A 161 17.01 -12.63 -8.83
CA SER A 161 17.89 -12.61 -10.01
C SER A 161 17.13 -12.61 -11.35
N GLY A 162 15.99 -13.29 -11.42
CA GLY A 162 15.16 -13.35 -12.62
C GLY A 162 14.42 -12.04 -12.84
N ALA A 163 13.73 -11.55 -11.82
CA ALA A 163 13.01 -10.28 -11.86
C ALA A 163 13.93 -9.09 -12.15
N LEU A 164 15.16 -9.10 -11.62
CA LEU A 164 16.13 -8.03 -11.88
C LEU A 164 16.54 -7.98 -13.35
N VAL A 165 16.79 -9.11 -14.00
CA VAL A 165 17.11 -9.18 -15.43
C VAL A 165 15.96 -8.63 -16.26
N GLU A 166 14.73 -9.06 -15.98
CA GLU A 166 13.54 -8.56 -16.68
C GLU A 166 13.35 -7.04 -16.48
N ARG A 167 13.61 -6.54 -15.28
CA ARG A 167 13.55 -5.10 -14.98
C ARG A 167 14.55 -4.29 -15.80
N VAL A 168 15.79 -4.75 -15.86
CA VAL A 168 16.86 -4.08 -16.63
C VAL A 168 16.54 -4.11 -18.13
N ASN A 169 16.13 -5.27 -18.66
CA ASN A 169 15.76 -5.42 -20.06
C ASN A 169 14.58 -4.51 -20.44
N PHE A 170 13.54 -4.47 -19.59
CA PHE A 170 12.40 -3.60 -19.81
C PHE A 170 12.81 -2.12 -19.79
N ALA A 171 13.54 -1.67 -18.78
CA ALA A 171 13.98 -0.28 -18.66
C ALA A 171 14.85 0.15 -19.85
N SER A 172 15.83 -0.68 -20.23
CA SER A 172 16.70 -0.45 -21.38
C SER A 172 15.90 -0.34 -22.70
N GLY A 173 14.87 -1.20 -22.85
CA GLY A 173 13.98 -1.16 -24.02
C GLY A 173 13.08 0.08 -24.07
N GLN A 174 12.81 0.76 -22.93
CA GLN A 174 12.02 1.99 -22.91
C GLN A 174 12.85 3.24 -23.23
N VAL A 175 14.11 3.29 -22.79
CA VAL A 175 14.98 4.47 -22.92
C VAL A 175 16.10 4.29 -23.95
N GLY A 176 16.40 3.08 -24.38
CA GLY A 176 17.53 2.77 -25.29
C GLY A 176 17.19 2.78 -26.78
N ASP A 177 15.95 3.00 -27.19
CA ASP A 177 15.55 3.01 -28.60
C ASP A 177 15.41 4.46 -29.10
N PRO A 178 16.42 4.98 -29.83
CA PRO A 178 16.40 6.36 -30.35
C PRO A 178 15.31 6.59 -31.42
N ALA A 179 14.66 5.54 -31.90
CA ALA A 179 13.54 5.65 -32.85
C ALA A 179 12.19 5.84 -32.14
N LYS A 180 12.13 5.74 -30.82
CA LYS A 180 10.90 5.99 -30.08
C LYS A 180 10.72 7.48 -29.83
N PRO A 181 9.54 8.05 -30.15
CA PRO A 181 9.24 9.45 -29.84
C PRO A 181 9.30 9.66 -28.31
N GLY A 182 10.14 10.57 -27.84
CA GLY A 182 10.23 10.95 -26.43
C GLY A 182 11.59 10.68 -25.75
N VAL A 183 12.57 10.22 -26.49
CA VAL A 183 13.97 10.13 -26.04
C VAL A 183 14.80 11.20 -26.74
#